data_7f599fafb0ab929da9ca31d28d16b309
#
_entry.id   7f599fafb0ab929da9ca31d28d16b309
#
_cell.length_a   1.000
_cell.length_b   1.000
_cell.length_c   1.000
_cell.angle_alpha   90.00
_cell.angle_beta   90.00
_cell.angle_gamma   90.00
#
_symmetry.space_group_name_H-M   'P 1'
#
loop_
_entity.id
_entity.type
_entity.pdbx_description
1 polymer ?
#
loop_
_entity_poly.entity_id
_entity_poly.type
_entity_poly.pdbx_seq_one_letter_code
_entity_poly.pdbx_strand_id
1 'polypeptide(L)'
;MSIDWKCLWHDPFFHIGLLAKIVLILLIVPTVQEQWFVPFVVSVIEQPTLSPWTQFLQQGGDPLAFPYGLMMLLVQLPAVLIGYLADGIFGISYFSGVGFRVSLLLADLLVLLLLVKMFSKYVRKLIVYYWLSPILIYITYWHGQTDIIPVSFLVLGLFLL
;
A
#
# COMPACT_ATOMS: atom_id res chain seq x y z
N MET A 1 -11.05 27.49 -1.71
CA MET A 1 -11.41 27.06 -0.35
C MET A 1 -10.14 26.45 0.26
N SER A 2 -9.48 27.19 1.18
CA SER A 2 -8.26 26.72 1.84
C SER A 2 -8.64 25.55 2.77
N ILE A 3 -8.05 24.40 2.52
CA ILE A 3 -8.25 23.23 3.37
C ILE A 3 -7.46 23.48 4.65
N ASP A 4 -8.13 23.39 5.78
CA ASP A 4 -7.43 23.43 7.05
C ASP A 4 -6.79 22.06 7.36
N TRP A 5 -5.65 21.80 6.72
CA TRP A 5 -4.83 20.60 6.96
C TRP A 5 -4.46 20.46 8.44
N LYS A 6 -4.44 21.60 9.18
CA LYS A 6 -4.18 21.59 10.62
C LYS A 6 -5.23 20.76 11.36
N CYS A 7 -6.49 20.76 10.91
CA CYS A 7 -7.55 19.97 11.53
C CYS A 7 -7.27 18.46 11.45
N LEU A 8 -6.75 17.96 10.31
CA LEU A 8 -6.39 16.55 10.16
C LEU A 8 -5.17 16.19 11.03
N TRP A 9 -4.09 17.00 10.91
CA TRP A 9 -2.81 16.72 11.58
C TRP A 9 -2.84 16.93 13.12
N HIS A 10 -3.85 17.62 13.66
CA HIS A 10 -4.01 17.78 15.12
C HIS A 10 -5.07 16.83 15.70
N ASP A 11 -5.75 16.03 14.88
CA ASP A 11 -6.73 15.07 15.39
C ASP A 11 -6.03 13.83 15.99
N PRO A 12 -6.23 13.52 17.27
CA PRO A 12 -5.59 12.37 17.91
C PRO A 12 -6.00 11.04 17.29
N PHE A 13 -7.20 10.92 16.75
CA PHE A 13 -7.67 9.70 16.08
C PHE A 13 -6.94 9.44 14.75
N PHE A 14 -6.48 10.50 14.06
CA PHE A 14 -5.60 10.33 12.91
C PHE A 14 -4.30 9.64 13.32
N HIS A 15 -3.65 10.11 14.39
CA HIS A 15 -2.40 9.53 14.87
C HIS A 15 -2.56 8.11 15.42
N ILE A 16 -3.66 7.85 16.13
CA ILE A 16 -3.99 6.50 16.60
C ILE A 16 -4.12 5.54 15.41
N GLY A 17 -4.84 5.92 14.37
CA GLY A 17 -4.99 5.11 13.16
C GLY A 17 -3.67 4.91 12.42
N LEU A 18 -2.86 5.96 12.29
CA LEU A 18 -1.54 5.88 11.67
C LEU A 18 -0.62 4.93 12.44
N LEU A 19 -0.56 5.09 13.77
CA LEU A 19 0.26 4.22 14.63
C LEU A 19 -0.19 2.75 14.53
N ALA A 20 -1.50 2.50 14.60
CA ALA A 20 -2.04 1.14 14.47
C ALA A 20 -1.63 0.50 13.13
N LYS A 21 -1.75 1.24 12.02
CA LYS A 21 -1.37 0.76 10.69
C LYS A 21 0.14 0.51 10.57
N ILE A 22 0.98 1.39 11.12
CA ILE A 22 2.44 1.19 11.16
C ILE A 22 2.78 -0.06 11.98
N VAL A 23 2.16 -0.24 13.15
CA VAL A 23 2.38 -1.44 13.98
C VAL A 23 1.98 -2.71 13.22
N LEU A 24 0.85 -2.71 12.52
CA LEU A 24 0.43 -3.84 11.69
C LEU A 24 1.40 -4.10 10.53
N ILE A 25 1.86 -3.07 9.85
CA ILE A 25 2.87 -3.18 8.77
C ILE A 25 4.15 -3.87 9.28
N LEU A 26 4.58 -3.56 10.49
CA LEU A 26 5.80 -4.10 11.05
C LEU A 26 5.61 -5.49 11.67
N LEU A 27 4.46 -5.80 12.26
CA LEU A 27 4.27 -7.04 13.00
C LEU A 27 3.53 -8.13 12.21
N ILE A 28 2.66 -7.75 11.27
CA ILE A 28 1.86 -8.73 10.52
C ILE A 28 2.47 -8.94 9.14
N VAL A 29 2.73 -10.20 8.83
CA VAL A 29 3.22 -10.64 7.52
C VAL A 29 2.12 -11.48 6.85
N PRO A 30 1.29 -10.88 5.97
CA PRO A 30 0.25 -11.62 5.28
C PRO A 30 0.83 -12.67 4.35
N THR A 31 0.38 -13.91 4.48
CA THR A 31 0.88 -15.06 3.69
C THR A 31 0.83 -14.82 2.18
N VAL A 32 -0.26 -14.22 1.70
CA VAL A 32 -0.43 -13.90 0.27
C VAL A 32 0.65 -12.94 -0.23
N GLN A 33 1.01 -11.95 0.57
CA GLN A 33 2.07 -11.00 0.20
C GLN A 33 3.44 -11.67 0.23
N GLU A 34 3.74 -12.42 1.28
CA GLU A 34 5.03 -13.07 1.48
C GLU A 34 5.31 -14.14 0.43
N GLN A 35 4.32 -14.97 0.11
CA GLN A 35 4.51 -16.11 -0.79
C GLN A 35 4.34 -15.77 -2.27
N TRP A 36 3.57 -14.73 -2.59
CA TRP A 36 3.17 -14.44 -3.97
C TRP A 36 3.58 -13.05 -4.44
N PHE A 37 3.10 -11.99 -3.79
CA PHE A 37 3.23 -10.64 -4.34
C PHE A 37 4.65 -10.10 -4.23
N VAL A 38 5.26 -10.21 -3.06
CA VAL A 38 6.62 -9.68 -2.81
C VAL A 38 7.66 -10.41 -3.66
N PRO A 39 7.68 -11.77 -3.74
CA PRO A 39 8.60 -12.49 -4.62
C PRO A 39 8.52 -12.07 -6.08
N PHE A 40 7.30 -11.83 -6.60
CA PHE A 40 7.14 -11.33 -7.95
C PHE A 40 7.79 -9.96 -8.14
N VAL A 41 7.50 -8.98 -7.25
CA VAL A 41 8.06 -7.62 -7.37
C VAL A 41 9.58 -7.64 -7.19
N VAL A 42 10.11 -8.45 -6.28
CA VAL A 42 11.56 -8.64 -6.09
C VAL A 42 12.21 -9.22 -7.35
N SER A 43 11.59 -10.22 -8.00
CA SER A 43 12.12 -10.78 -9.25
C SER A 43 12.26 -9.73 -10.37
N VAL A 44 11.33 -8.76 -10.41
CA VAL A 44 11.40 -7.66 -11.38
C VAL A 44 12.56 -6.70 -11.05
N ILE A 45 12.89 -6.52 -9.77
CA ILE A 45 14.04 -5.71 -9.33
C ILE A 45 15.35 -6.40 -9.68
N GLU A 46 15.45 -7.71 -9.43
CA GLU A 46 16.65 -8.52 -9.68
C GLU A 46 16.94 -8.69 -11.18
N GLN A 47 15.89 -8.82 -11.97
CA GLN A 47 15.99 -9.08 -13.41
C GLN A 47 15.02 -8.19 -14.21
N PRO A 48 15.34 -6.89 -14.39
CA PRO A 48 14.48 -5.96 -15.12
C PRO A 48 14.25 -6.42 -16.57
N THR A 49 12.98 -6.49 -16.96
CA THR A 49 12.56 -6.92 -18.31
C THR A 49 11.29 -6.17 -18.73
N LEU A 50 11.06 -6.12 -20.05
CA LEU A 50 9.83 -5.57 -20.62
C LEU A 50 8.62 -6.53 -20.48
N SER A 51 8.86 -7.80 -20.13
CA SER A 51 7.83 -8.82 -19.96
C SER A 51 7.97 -9.55 -18.61
N PRO A 52 7.81 -8.85 -17.47
CA PRO A 52 8.11 -9.42 -16.15
C PRO A 52 7.26 -10.64 -15.82
N TRP A 53 5.97 -10.65 -16.18
CA TRP A 53 5.09 -11.82 -15.95
C TRP A 53 5.57 -13.06 -16.71
N THR A 54 5.90 -12.91 -17.99
CA THR A 54 6.40 -14.04 -18.81
C THR A 54 7.70 -14.59 -18.25
N GLN A 55 8.63 -13.71 -17.85
CA GLN A 55 9.90 -14.12 -17.27
C GLN A 55 9.70 -14.84 -15.93
N PHE A 56 8.86 -14.32 -15.04
CA PHE A 56 8.58 -14.95 -13.76
C PHE A 56 7.98 -16.34 -13.91
N LEU A 57 7.05 -16.51 -14.87
CA LEU A 57 6.46 -17.82 -15.17
C LEU A 57 7.50 -18.80 -15.76
N GLN A 58 8.39 -18.33 -16.63
CA GLN A 58 9.47 -19.18 -17.20
C GLN A 58 10.46 -19.66 -16.13
N GLN A 59 10.60 -18.92 -15.03
CA GLN A 59 11.42 -19.30 -13.88
C GLN A 59 10.69 -20.23 -12.89
N GLY A 60 9.48 -20.67 -13.22
CA GLY A 60 8.67 -21.55 -12.37
C GLY A 60 7.83 -20.82 -11.33
N GLY A 61 7.66 -19.50 -11.48
CA GLY A 61 6.79 -18.70 -10.61
C GLY A 61 5.31 -19.08 -10.77
N ASP A 62 4.53 -18.88 -9.70
CA ASP A 62 3.10 -19.17 -9.69
C ASP A 62 2.34 -18.18 -10.61
N PRO A 63 1.45 -18.64 -11.49
CA PRO A 63 0.62 -17.78 -12.34
C PRO A 63 -0.27 -16.80 -11.57
N LEU A 64 -0.61 -17.12 -10.33
CA LEU A 64 -1.42 -16.29 -9.43
C LEU A 64 -0.59 -15.34 -8.57
N ALA A 65 0.74 -15.38 -8.67
CA ALA A 65 1.63 -14.60 -7.82
C ALA A 65 1.43 -13.08 -7.91
N PHE A 66 1.01 -12.57 -9.07
CA PHE A 66 0.70 -11.15 -9.22
C PHE A 66 -0.34 -10.94 -10.34
N PRO A 67 -1.63 -11.20 -10.08
CA PRO A 67 -2.69 -11.12 -11.09
C PRO A 67 -3.10 -9.67 -11.40
N TYR A 68 -2.16 -8.74 -11.29
CA TYR A 68 -2.40 -7.31 -11.47
C TYR A 68 -1.64 -6.77 -12.69
N GLY A 69 -2.10 -5.63 -13.19
CA GLY A 69 -1.47 -4.97 -14.34
C GLY A 69 -0.25 -4.12 -13.96
N LEU A 70 0.40 -3.56 -14.98
CA LEU A 70 1.62 -2.76 -14.87
C LEU A 70 1.50 -1.59 -13.87
N MET A 71 0.34 -0.92 -13.81
CA MET A 71 0.13 0.21 -12.88
C MET A 71 0.28 -0.19 -11.41
N MET A 72 -0.21 -1.37 -11.03
CA MET A 72 -0.05 -1.90 -9.68
C MET A 72 1.42 -2.16 -9.36
N LEU A 73 2.16 -2.76 -10.31
CA LEU A 73 3.60 -2.99 -10.19
C LEU A 73 4.36 -1.67 -10.01
N LEU A 74 4.09 -0.66 -10.85
CA LEU A 74 4.77 0.64 -10.78
C LEU A 74 4.54 1.38 -9.45
N VAL A 75 3.36 1.26 -8.86
CA VAL A 75 3.07 1.86 -7.54
C VAL A 75 3.85 1.17 -6.42
N GLN A 76 4.03 -0.14 -6.52
CA GLN A 76 4.68 -0.93 -5.48
C GLN A 76 6.21 -0.92 -5.57
N LEU A 77 6.72 -0.89 -6.80
CA LEU A 77 8.14 -1.04 -7.11
C LEU A 77 9.05 -0.10 -6.29
N PRO A 78 8.78 1.22 -6.15
CA PRO A 78 9.69 2.11 -5.45
C PRO A 78 9.89 1.77 -3.97
N ALA A 79 8.81 1.45 -3.26
CA ALA A 79 8.89 1.13 -1.84
C ALA A 79 9.48 -0.27 -1.60
N VAL A 80 9.17 -1.24 -2.47
CA VAL A 80 9.78 -2.58 -2.42
C VAL A 80 11.27 -2.51 -2.75
N LEU A 81 11.69 -1.67 -3.71
CA LEU A 81 13.11 -1.47 -4.02
C LEU A 81 13.89 -0.95 -2.81
N ILE A 82 13.35 0.04 -2.09
CA ILE A 82 13.98 0.53 -0.86
C ILE A 82 14.10 -0.60 0.17
N GLY A 83 13.06 -1.39 0.35
CA GLY A 83 13.08 -2.55 1.23
C GLY A 83 14.08 -3.61 0.80
N TYR A 84 14.16 -3.92 -0.50
CA TYR A 84 15.12 -4.87 -1.07
C TYR A 84 16.58 -4.44 -0.84
N LEU A 85 16.88 -3.17 -1.00
CA LEU A 85 18.21 -2.64 -0.69
C LEU A 85 18.54 -2.75 0.80
N ALA A 86 17.56 -2.51 1.68
CA ALA A 86 17.73 -2.72 3.11
C ALA A 86 17.93 -4.20 3.45
N ASP A 87 17.20 -5.13 2.84
CA ASP A 87 17.39 -6.57 3.01
C ASP A 87 18.84 -6.97 2.65
N GLY A 88 19.38 -6.44 1.56
CA GLY A 88 20.78 -6.67 1.15
C GLY A 88 21.81 -6.13 2.17
N ILE A 89 21.54 -4.99 2.81
CA ILE A 89 22.43 -4.40 3.82
C ILE A 89 22.41 -5.22 5.12
N PHE A 90 21.23 -5.64 5.57
CA PHE A 90 21.06 -6.33 6.85
C PHE A 90 21.14 -7.87 6.74
N GLY A 91 21.17 -8.41 5.52
CA GLY A 91 21.24 -9.86 5.27
C GLY A 91 19.98 -10.62 5.69
N ILE A 92 18.80 -9.98 5.59
CA ILE A 92 17.50 -10.57 5.95
C ILE A 92 16.49 -10.35 4.83
N SER A 93 15.40 -11.13 4.82
CA SER A 93 14.33 -11.02 3.81
C SER A 93 13.03 -10.53 4.48
N TYR A 94 13.02 -9.29 4.93
CA TYR A 94 11.91 -8.71 5.68
C TYR A 94 11.47 -7.34 5.16
N PHE A 95 12.42 -6.47 4.83
CA PHE A 95 12.14 -5.08 4.48
C PHE A 95 11.48 -4.93 3.11
N SER A 96 11.69 -5.85 2.17
CA SER A 96 10.95 -5.90 0.90
C SER A 96 9.44 -6.01 1.15
N GLY A 97 9.04 -6.88 2.08
CA GLY A 97 7.66 -7.02 2.50
C GLY A 97 7.13 -5.78 3.25
N VAL A 98 7.96 -5.13 4.06
CA VAL A 98 7.60 -3.85 4.69
C VAL A 98 7.39 -2.78 3.63
N GLY A 99 8.29 -2.67 2.64
CA GLY A 99 8.15 -1.74 1.51
C GLY A 99 6.84 -1.95 0.74
N PHE A 100 6.47 -3.21 0.48
CA PHE A 100 5.21 -3.55 -0.14
C PHE A 100 4.01 -3.01 0.67
N ARG A 101 3.98 -3.22 1.99
CA ARG A 101 2.92 -2.74 2.89
C ARG A 101 2.93 -1.21 3.05
N VAL A 102 4.09 -0.57 2.99
CA VAL A 102 4.21 0.89 2.98
C VAL A 102 3.55 1.48 1.73
N SER A 103 3.66 0.85 0.56
CA SER A 103 2.96 1.33 -0.64
C SER A 103 1.43 1.33 -0.47
N LEU A 104 0.88 0.34 0.25
CA LEU A 104 -0.55 0.30 0.60
C LEU A 104 -0.93 1.44 1.54
N LEU A 105 -0.09 1.74 2.54
CA LEU A 105 -0.30 2.86 3.45
C LEU A 105 -0.28 4.20 2.72
N LEU A 106 0.62 4.37 1.76
CA LEU A 106 0.67 5.59 0.93
C LEU A 106 -0.59 5.76 0.08
N ALA A 107 -1.10 4.69 -0.52
CA ALA A 107 -2.36 4.70 -1.26
C ALA A 107 -3.55 5.02 -0.35
N ASP A 108 -3.60 4.44 0.85
CA ASP A 108 -4.63 4.68 1.86
C ASP A 108 -4.62 6.12 2.37
N LEU A 109 -3.43 6.67 2.63
CA LEU A 109 -3.25 8.09 2.97
C LEU A 109 -3.71 9.00 1.81
N LEU A 110 -3.39 8.66 0.57
CA LEU A 110 -3.84 9.41 -0.60
C LEU A 110 -5.38 9.45 -0.66
N VAL A 111 -6.05 8.32 -0.47
CA VAL A 111 -7.53 8.27 -0.43
C VAL A 111 -8.06 9.16 0.70
N LEU A 112 -7.52 9.05 1.92
CA LEU A 112 -7.94 9.92 3.03
C LEU A 112 -7.78 11.40 2.69
N LEU A 113 -6.63 11.80 2.15
CA LEU A 113 -6.34 13.19 1.80
C LEU A 113 -7.29 13.72 0.71
N LEU A 114 -7.59 12.91 -0.31
CA LEU A 114 -8.57 13.26 -1.35
C LEU A 114 -9.98 13.40 -0.78
N LEU A 115 -10.42 12.46 0.06
CA LEU A 115 -11.72 12.53 0.71
C LEU A 115 -11.86 13.76 1.63
N VAL A 116 -10.82 14.07 2.40
CA VAL A 116 -10.79 15.29 3.23
C VAL A 116 -10.90 16.54 2.34
N LYS A 117 -10.26 16.54 1.18
CA LYS A 117 -10.32 17.64 0.24
C LYS A 117 -11.70 17.79 -0.40
N MET A 118 -12.34 16.69 -0.76
CA MET A 118 -13.69 16.68 -1.34
C MET A 118 -14.75 17.03 -0.29
N PHE A 119 -14.59 16.58 0.96
CA PHE A 119 -15.60 16.64 2.01
C PHE A 119 -15.09 17.32 3.29
N SER A 120 -14.49 18.50 3.14
CA SER A 120 -13.81 19.22 4.23
C SER A 120 -14.68 19.51 5.46
N LYS A 121 -16.01 19.56 5.31
CA LYS A 121 -16.96 19.72 6.44
C LYS A 121 -17.06 18.47 7.34
N TYR A 122 -16.60 17.32 6.86
CA TYR A 122 -16.79 16.02 7.52
C TYR A 122 -15.50 15.34 7.95
N VAL A 123 -14.38 16.09 8.10
CA VAL A 123 -13.04 15.53 8.39
C VAL A 123 -13.08 14.51 9.52
N ARG A 124 -13.70 14.83 10.67
CA ARG A 124 -13.77 13.91 11.80
C ARG A 124 -14.56 12.63 11.50
N LYS A 125 -15.63 12.72 10.70
CA LYS A 125 -16.37 11.53 10.24
C LYS A 125 -15.50 10.67 9.31
N LEU A 126 -14.73 11.28 8.42
CA LEU A 126 -13.81 10.57 7.55
C LEU A 126 -12.72 9.83 8.35
N ILE A 127 -12.17 10.47 9.38
CA ILE A 127 -11.20 9.81 10.27
C ILE A 127 -11.85 8.61 10.97
N VAL A 128 -13.04 8.77 11.54
CA VAL A 128 -13.68 7.68 12.29
C VAL A 128 -14.18 6.56 11.39
N TYR A 129 -14.88 6.88 10.29
CA TYR A 129 -15.56 5.86 9.47
C TYR A 129 -14.71 5.30 8.33
N TYR A 130 -13.71 6.04 7.86
CA TYR A 130 -12.80 5.57 6.83
C TYR A 130 -11.45 5.17 7.44
N TRP A 131 -10.70 6.14 8.02
CA TRP A 131 -9.32 5.93 8.46
C TRP A 131 -9.18 4.90 9.58
N LEU A 132 -10.12 4.89 10.54
CA LEU A 132 -10.20 3.93 11.65
C LEU A 132 -11.14 2.76 11.35
N SER A 133 -11.63 2.60 10.13
CA SER A 133 -12.51 1.50 9.77
C SER A 133 -11.87 0.14 10.07
N PRO A 134 -12.44 -0.68 10.97
CA PRO A 134 -11.89 -2.00 11.28
C PRO A 134 -11.84 -2.91 10.06
N ILE A 135 -12.83 -2.78 9.15
CA ILE A 135 -12.91 -3.56 7.91
C ILE A 135 -11.75 -3.21 7.00
N LEU A 136 -11.48 -1.91 6.79
CA LEU A 136 -10.38 -1.44 5.94
C LEU A 136 -9.02 -1.84 6.53
N ILE A 137 -8.84 -1.67 7.85
CA ILE A 137 -7.63 -2.08 8.56
C ILE A 137 -7.42 -3.59 8.41
N TYR A 138 -8.47 -4.41 8.61
CA TYR A 138 -8.38 -5.85 8.47
C TYR A 138 -8.01 -6.27 7.04
N ILE A 139 -8.75 -5.78 6.04
CA ILE A 139 -8.56 -6.20 4.65
C ILE A 139 -7.17 -5.79 4.15
N THR A 140 -6.75 -4.56 4.40
CA THR A 140 -5.51 -4.01 3.84
C THR A 140 -4.27 -4.45 4.62
N TYR A 141 -4.30 -4.40 5.95
CA TYR A 141 -3.09 -4.55 6.76
C TYR A 141 -2.95 -5.92 7.43
N TRP A 142 -4.07 -6.62 7.69
CA TRP A 142 -4.04 -7.96 8.28
C TRP A 142 -4.12 -9.05 7.21
N HIS A 143 -5.11 -8.97 6.33
CA HIS A 143 -5.30 -9.94 5.25
C HIS A 143 -4.33 -9.70 4.08
N GLY A 144 -3.91 -8.47 3.86
CA GLY A 144 -2.90 -8.12 2.85
C GLY A 144 -3.43 -7.88 1.45
N GLN A 145 -4.72 -7.53 1.30
CA GLN A 145 -5.30 -7.18 0.01
C GLN A 145 -4.77 -5.84 -0.51
N THR A 146 -4.63 -5.75 -1.83
CA THR A 146 -4.05 -4.58 -2.52
C THR A 146 -5.09 -3.63 -3.09
N ASP A 147 -6.39 -3.88 -2.85
CA ASP A 147 -7.52 -3.15 -3.45
C ASP A 147 -7.53 -1.65 -3.14
N ILE A 148 -6.84 -1.22 -2.09
CA ILE A 148 -6.68 0.20 -1.76
C ILE A 148 -5.97 0.98 -2.86
N ILE A 149 -5.11 0.35 -3.66
CA ILE A 149 -4.40 1.02 -4.77
C ILE A 149 -5.38 1.36 -5.90
N PRO A 150 -6.15 0.43 -6.52
CA PRO A 150 -7.12 0.80 -7.53
C PRO A 150 -8.21 1.74 -7.00
N VAL A 151 -8.61 1.62 -5.72
CA VAL A 151 -9.52 2.58 -5.08
C VAL A 151 -8.91 3.98 -5.04
N SER A 152 -7.60 4.11 -4.77
CA SER A 152 -6.93 5.42 -4.76
C SER A 152 -6.97 6.10 -6.13
N PHE A 153 -6.78 5.35 -7.22
CA PHE A 153 -6.92 5.86 -8.59
C PHE A 153 -8.37 6.25 -8.92
N LEU A 154 -9.35 5.44 -8.48
CA LEU A 154 -10.77 5.78 -8.67
C LEU A 154 -11.13 7.10 -7.97
N VAL A 155 -10.75 7.25 -6.70
CA VAL A 155 -11.02 8.47 -5.92
C VAL A 155 -10.28 9.66 -6.51
N LEU A 156 -9.04 9.47 -6.98
CA LEU A 156 -8.29 10.52 -7.68
C LEU A 156 -9.00 10.95 -8.98
N GLY A 157 -9.48 10.00 -9.78
CA GLY A 157 -10.26 10.28 -10.98
C GLY A 157 -11.52 11.08 -10.69
N LEU A 158 -12.28 10.68 -9.67
CA LEU A 158 -13.48 11.43 -9.22
C LEU A 158 -13.15 12.83 -8.68
N PHE A 159 -11.98 13.00 -8.08
CA PHE A 159 -11.54 14.31 -7.59
C PHE A 159 -11.15 15.27 -8.72
N LEU A 160 -10.66 14.76 -9.84
CA LEU A 160 -10.22 15.56 -10.99
C LEU A 160 -11.38 15.95 -11.96
N LEU A 161 -12.56 15.32 -11.81
CA LEU A 161 -13.78 15.69 -12.56
C LEU A 161 -14.45 16.95 -12.00
#